data_31c3572429bdd0ff712c1b78a9bfa094
#
_entry.id   31c3572429bdd0ff712c1b78a9bfa094
#
_cell.length_a   1.000
_cell.length_b   1.000
_cell.length_c   1.000
_cell.angle_alpha   90.00
_cell.angle_beta   90.00
_cell.angle_gamma   90.00
#
_symmetry.space_group_name_H-M   'P 1'
#
loop_
_entity.id
_entity.type
_entity.pdbx_description
1 polymer ?
#
loop_
_entity_poly.entity_id
_entity_poly.type
_entity_poly.pdbx_seq_one_letter_code
_entity_poly.pdbx_strand_id
1 'polypeptide(L)'
;MTPAQRATAEANGKRPYWRFKLSDEAVSWNDLVLGARNIKLPTVSDPVLIRADGSPLYTFTSVVDDSDMGITHIIRGEDHVSNTAVQIDLFRAIARKPVPRFAHLPLISGGDGEKLSKRIGSISLRSLRKDGIEPAAITAYLARLGTSKDAAALPLSELIAQFSLNDFSRSPPRFDAGQMLGLNRKLLHHLPFEAVRDRLPEGAGPEFWEAIRGNLDLLTEARRWWAVVAGEIVTPELPDDCLLYTSPSP
;
A
#
# COMPACT_ATOMS: atom_id res chain seq x y z
N MET A 1 -36.09 -22.62 4.06
CA MET A 1 -37.08 -22.56 2.95
C MET A 1 -37.40 -23.98 2.56
N THR A 2 -38.69 -24.35 2.56
CA THR A 2 -39.15 -25.68 2.13
C THR A 2 -39.08 -25.81 0.60
N PRO A 3 -39.08 -27.06 0.06
CA PRO A 3 -39.13 -27.26 -1.40
C PRO A 3 -40.30 -26.54 -2.09
N ALA A 4 -41.48 -26.51 -1.47
CA ALA A 4 -42.67 -25.81 -1.97
C ALA A 4 -42.47 -24.30 -1.98
N GLN A 5 -41.88 -23.69 -0.92
CA GLN A 5 -41.57 -22.28 -0.87
C GLN A 5 -40.53 -21.88 -1.91
N ARG A 6 -39.56 -22.76 -2.19
CA ARG A 6 -38.56 -22.58 -3.24
C ARG A 6 -39.23 -22.57 -4.61
N ALA A 7 -40.02 -23.56 -4.94
CA ALA A 7 -40.75 -23.64 -6.20
C ALA A 7 -41.63 -22.40 -6.46
N THR A 8 -42.34 -21.92 -5.43
CA THR A 8 -43.13 -20.69 -5.52
C THR A 8 -42.29 -19.47 -5.77
N ALA A 9 -41.13 -19.35 -5.13
CA ALA A 9 -40.23 -18.23 -5.32
C ALA A 9 -39.62 -18.22 -6.76
N GLU A 10 -39.24 -19.40 -7.27
CA GLU A 10 -38.71 -19.56 -8.63
C GLU A 10 -39.82 -19.27 -9.67
N ALA A 11 -41.07 -19.74 -9.47
CA ALA A 11 -42.20 -19.39 -10.33
C ALA A 11 -42.49 -17.91 -10.37
N ASN A 12 -42.21 -17.17 -9.28
CA ASN A 12 -42.34 -15.72 -9.19
C ASN A 12 -41.07 -14.97 -9.73
N GLY A 13 -40.19 -15.64 -10.48
CA GLY A 13 -39.04 -15.04 -11.11
C GLY A 13 -37.88 -14.73 -10.16
N LYS A 14 -37.92 -15.18 -8.90
CA LYS A 14 -36.77 -15.00 -7.99
C LYS A 14 -35.72 -16.03 -8.32
N ARG A 15 -34.49 -15.54 -8.70
CA ARG A 15 -33.34 -16.38 -8.92
C ARG A 15 -32.66 -16.72 -7.59
N PRO A 16 -32.27 -18.02 -7.36
CA PRO A 16 -31.53 -18.41 -6.17
C PRO A 16 -30.12 -17.82 -6.20
N TYR A 17 -29.57 -17.56 -5.02
CA TYR A 17 -28.14 -17.35 -4.80
C TYR A 17 -27.60 -18.52 -3.98
N TRP A 18 -26.30 -18.80 -4.15
CA TRP A 18 -25.65 -19.92 -3.50
C TRP A 18 -24.92 -19.45 -2.25
N ARG A 19 -25.18 -20.14 -1.13
CA ARG A 19 -24.45 -19.95 0.12
C ARG A 19 -23.62 -21.20 0.42
N PHE A 20 -22.46 -20.99 1.02
CA PHE A 20 -21.70 -22.06 1.63
C PHE A 20 -22.24 -22.28 3.05
N LYS A 21 -22.65 -23.52 3.35
CA LYS A 21 -23.01 -23.88 4.72
C LYS A 21 -21.74 -24.14 5.50
N LEU A 22 -21.43 -23.25 6.43
CA LEU A 22 -20.28 -23.38 7.33
C LEU A 22 -20.44 -24.61 8.22
N SER A 23 -19.31 -25.21 8.61
CA SER A 23 -19.29 -26.27 9.61
C SER A 23 -19.70 -25.73 10.99
N ASP A 24 -20.17 -26.63 11.87
CA ASP A 24 -20.55 -26.27 13.25
C ASP A 24 -19.30 -26.24 14.19
N GLU A 25 -18.11 -26.08 13.66
CA GLU A 25 -16.83 -26.16 14.38
C GLU A 25 -16.25 -24.78 14.67
N ALA A 26 -15.23 -24.78 15.52
CA ALA A 26 -14.33 -23.64 15.67
C ALA A 26 -13.11 -23.81 14.75
N VAL A 27 -12.77 -22.77 14.01
CA VAL A 27 -11.57 -22.73 13.19
C VAL A 27 -10.45 -22.04 13.95
N SER A 28 -9.36 -22.78 14.14
CA SER A 28 -8.13 -22.27 14.76
C SER A 28 -7.02 -22.22 13.75
N TRP A 29 -6.22 -21.14 13.78
CA TRP A 29 -4.97 -21.00 13.02
C TRP A 29 -3.97 -20.19 13.80
N ASN A 30 -2.70 -20.29 13.41
CA ASN A 30 -1.66 -19.41 13.91
C ASN A 30 -1.36 -18.34 12.86
N ASP A 31 -1.79 -17.11 13.13
CA ASP A 31 -1.51 -15.97 12.30
C ASP A 31 -0.06 -15.51 12.50
N LEU A 32 0.62 -15.22 11.40
CA LEU A 32 2.06 -14.94 11.44
C LEU A 32 2.41 -13.59 12.11
N VAL A 33 1.42 -12.70 12.27
CA VAL A 33 1.59 -11.40 12.95
C VAL A 33 0.76 -11.37 14.24
N LEU A 34 -0.52 -11.72 14.15
CA LEU A 34 -1.44 -11.60 15.28
C LEU A 34 -1.37 -12.77 16.26
N GLY A 35 -0.67 -13.88 15.91
CA GLY A 35 -0.56 -15.08 16.73
C GLY A 35 -1.80 -15.98 16.69
N ALA A 36 -1.99 -16.81 17.71
CA ALA A 36 -3.09 -17.78 17.76
C ALA A 36 -4.46 -17.10 17.63
N ARG A 37 -5.28 -17.61 16.71
CA ARG A 37 -6.66 -17.17 16.45
C ARG A 37 -7.59 -18.34 16.52
N ASN A 38 -8.80 -18.09 17.04
CA ASN A 38 -9.88 -19.04 17.11
C ASN A 38 -11.20 -18.32 16.87
N ILE A 39 -11.98 -18.79 15.90
CA ILE A 39 -13.32 -18.25 15.59
C ILE A 39 -14.31 -19.40 15.51
N LYS A 40 -15.40 -19.28 16.25
CA LYS A 40 -16.53 -20.23 16.21
C LYS A 40 -17.39 -19.93 14.98
N LEU A 41 -17.41 -20.81 14.00
CA LEU A 41 -18.19 -20.62 12.76
C LEU A 41 -19.69 -20.48 12.99
N PRO A 42 -20.35 -21.15 13.99
CA PRO A 42 -21.74 -20.92 14.27
C PRO A 42 -22.13 -19.49 14.65
N THR A 43 -21.16 -18.64 15.02
CA THR A 43 -21.38 -17.21 15.27
C THR A 43 -21.28 -16.35 14.03
N VAL A 44 -20.89 -16.95 12.88
CA VAL A 44 -20.73 -16.28 11.59
C VAL A 44 -21.84 -16.73 10.65
N SER A 45 -22.41 -15.81 9.88
CA SER A 45 -23.44 -16.18 8.91
C SER A 45 -22.82 -16.88 7.68
N ASP A 46 -23.53 -17.89 7.17
CA ASP A 46 -23.15 -18.57 5.92
C ASP A 46 -22.89 -17.56 4.79
N PRO A 47 -21.72 -17.54 4.17
CA PRO A 47 -21.39 -16.57 3.14
C PRO A 47 -22.13 -16.87 1.84
N VAL A 48 -22.55 -15.82 1.13
CA VAL A 48 -23.00 -15.95 -0.26
C VAL A 48 -21.74 -16.16 -1.12
N LEU A 49 -21.71 -17.21 -1.90
CA LEU A 49 -20.63 -17.52 -2.84
C LEU A 49 -20.94 -17.02 -4.25
N ILE A 50 -22.18 -17.20 -4.70
CA ILE A 50 -22.63 -16.84 -6.05
C ILE A 50 -23.96 -16.09 -5.93
N ARG A 51 -24.06 -14.93 -6.55
CA ARG A 51 -25.26 -14.11 -6.58
C ARG A 51 -26.33 -14.69 -7.50
N ALA A 52 -27.54 -14.13 -7.43
CA ALA A 52 -28.67 -14.52 -8.26
C ALA A 52 -28.44 -14.28 -9.78
N ASP A 53 -27.56 -13.37 -10.13
CA ASP A 53 -27.13 -13.11 -11.52
C ASP A 53 -26.04 -14.07 -12.03
N GLY A 54 -25.58 -15.00 -11.17
CA GLY A 54 -24.51 -15.94 -11.47
C GLY A 54 -23.10 -15.41 -11.18
N SER A 55 -22.95 -14.15 -10.76
CA SER A 55 -21.64 -13.59 -10.46
C SER A 55 -21.07 -14.17 -9.16
N PRO A 56 -19.82 -14.69 -9.14
CA PRO A 56 -19.17 -15.17 -7.93
C PRO A 56 -18.70 -14.01 -7.06
N LEU A 57 -18.64 -14.24 -5.76
CA LEU A 57 -18.19 -13.25 -4.77
C LEU A 57 -16.78 -13.57 -4.29
N TYR A 58 -16.11 -12.51 -3.79
CA TYR A 58 -14.73 -12.52 -3.32
C TYR A 58 -14.36 -13.74 -2.44
N THR A 59 -15.19 -14.09 -1.47
CA THR A 59 -14.91 -15.22 -0.57
C THR A 59 -14.73 -16.54 -1.32
N PHE A 60 -15.46 -16.74 -2.42
CA PHE A 60 -15.35 -17.92 -3.25
C PHE A 60 -14.17 -17.82 -4.24
N THR A 61 -14.12 -16.74 -5.00
CA THR A 61 -13.11 -16.57 -6.04
C THR A 61 -11.70 -16.58 -5.47
N SER A 62 -11.46 -15.90 -4.33
CA SER A 62 -10.15 -15.88 -3.70
C SER A 62 -9.68 -17.27 -3.27
N VAL A 63 -10.56 -18.12 -2.72
CA VAL A 63 -10.17 -19.48 -2.33
C VAL A 63 -9.86 -20.36 -3.54
N VAL A 64 -10.63 -20.22 -4.62
CA VAL A 64 -10.39 -20.97 -5.88
C VAL A 64 -9.06 -20.54 -6.49
N ASP A 65 -8.87 -19.24 -6.67
CA ASP A 65 -7.66 -18.67 -7.28
C ASP A 65 -6.41 -19.02 -6.46
N ASP A 66 -6.46 -18.81 -5.14
CA ASP A 66 -5.34 -19.13 -4.25
C ASP A 66 -4.99 -20.63 -4.29
N SER A 67 -6.01 -21.50 -4.35
CA SER A 67 -5.82 -22.94 -4.50
C SER A 67 -5.20 -23.32 -5.85
N ASP A 68 -5.72 -22.78 -6.95
CA ASP A 68 -5.25 -23.11 -8.30
C ASP A 68 -3.83 -22.59 -8.53
N MET A 69 -3.54 -21.38 -8.11
CA MET A 69 -2.23 -20.75 -8.20
C MET A 69 -1.21 -21.32 -7.20
N GLY A 70 -1.65 -22.12 -6.23
CA GLY A 70 -0.77 -22.70 -5.20
C GLY A 70 -0.19 -21.67 -4.24
N ILE A 71 -0.98 -20.67 -3.89
CA ILE A 71 -0.59 -19.64 -2.91
C ILE A 71 -0.29 -20.29 -1.55
N THR A 72 0.86 -19.98 -1.00
CA THR A 72 1.32 -20.54 0.28
C THR A 72 1.11 -19.61 1.46
N HIS A 73 1.07 -18.31 1.21
CA HIS A 73 0.93 -17.26 2.24
C HIS A 73 -0.05 -16.19 1.76
N ILE A 74 -1.02 -15.84 2.63
CA ILE A 74 -1.98 -14.74 2.40
C ILE A 74 -1.66 -13.65 3.42
N ILE A 75 -1.11 -12.54 2.95
CA ILE A 75 -0.73 -11.39 3.76
C ILE A 75 -1.66 -10.22 3.41
N ARG A 76 -2.41 -9.69 4.41
CA ARG A 76 -3.45 -8.69 4.16
C ARG A 76 -3.79 -7.86 5.39
N GLY A 77 -4.74 -6.94 5.30
CA GLY A 77 -5.22 -6.15 6.42
C GLY A 77 -6.01 -6.97 7.45
N GLU A 78 -5.95 -6.57 8.71
CA GLU A 78 -6.63 -7.24 9.84
C GLU A 78 -8.16 -7.19 9.77
N ASP A 79 -8.73 -6.31 8.96
CA ASP A 79 -10.17 -6.25 8.68
C ASP A 79 -10.71 -7.53 8.03
N HIS A 80 -9.81 -8.37 7.50
CA HIS A 80 -10.14 -9.68 6.92
C HIS A 80 -9.99 -10.88 7.89
N VAL A 81 -9.69 -10.67 9.16
CA VAL A 81 -9.48 -11.76 10.13
C VAL A 81 -10.72 -12.67 10.25
N SER A 82 -11.92 -12.10 10.31
CA SER A 82 -13.16 -12.90 10.35
C SER A 82 -13.38 -13.70 9.06
N ASN A 83 -13.02 -13.12 7.91
CA ASN A 83 -13.13 -13.81 6.62
C ASN A 83 -12.19 -15.02 6.54
N THR A 84 -11.07 -14.97 7.26
CA THR A 84 -10.09 -16.07 7.25
C THR A 84 -10.67 -17.36 7.78
N ALA A 85 -11.45 -17.34 8.87
CA ALA A 85 -12.09 -18.55 9.38
C ALA A 85 -13.03 -19.18 8.36
N VAL A 86 -13.83 -18.36 7.68
CA VAL A 86 -14.74 -18.78 6.61
C VAL A 86 -13.96 -19.36 5.42
N GLN A 87 -12.88 -18.70 5.02
CA GLN A 87 -12.05 -19.17 3.91
C GLN A 87 -11.31 -20.46 4.24
N ILE A 88 -10.82 -20.64 5.47
CA ILE A 88 -10.20 -21.91 5.89
C ILE A 88 -11.21 -23.07 5.79
N ASP A 89 -12.45 -22.86 6.24
CA ASP A 89 -13.50 -23.87 6.14
C ASP A 89 -13.82 -24.18 4.67
N LEU A 90 -13.90 -23.16 3.83
CA LEU A 90 -14.11 -23.31 2.40
C LEU A 90 -12.93 -24.00 1.70
N PHE A 91 -11.68 -23.67 2.05
CA PHE A 91 -10.49 -24.37 1.56
C PHE A 91 -10.56 -25.88 1.85
N ARG A 92 -10.94 -26.24 3.08
CA ARG A 92 -11.10 -27.65 3.47
C ARG A 92 -12.17 -28.38 2.67
N ALA A 93 -13.23 -27.66 2.28
CA ALA A 93 -14.35 -28.24 1.53
C ALA A 93 -14.07 -28.42 0.04
N ILE A 94 -13.37 -27.49 -0.61
CA ILE A 94 -13.26 -27.46 -2.07
C ILE A 94 -11.83 -27.54 -2.62
N ALA A 95 -10.83 -27.11 -1.85
CA ALA A 95 -9.47 -27.06 -2.32
C ALA A 95 -8.79 -28.44 -2.25
N ARG A 96 -7.98 -28.75 -3.26
CA ARG A 96 -7.16 -29.97 -3.33
C ARG A 96 -5.75 -29.78 -2.77
N LYS A 97 -5.41 -28.56 -2.34
CA LYS A 97 -4.10 -28.16 -1.85
C LYS A 97 -4.17 -27.77 -0.36
N PRO A 98 -3.04 -27.78 0.34
CA PRO A 98 -3.01 -27.34 1.74
C PRO A 98 -3.53 -25.91 1.91
N VAL A 99 -4.18 -25.65 3.03
CA VAL A 99 -4.61 -24.30 3.41
C VAL A 99 -3.40 -23.38 3.54
N PRO A 100 -3.40 -22.19 2.93
CA PRO A 100 -2.31 -21.23 3.05
C PRO A 100 -2.08 -20.79 4.50
N ARG A 101 -0.90 -20.27 4.80
CA ARG A 101 -0.62 -19.56 6.04
C ARG A 101 -1.13 -18.12 5.93
N PHE A 102 -1.60 -17.55 7.04
CA PHE A 102 -2.17 -16.19 7.06
C PHE A 102 -1.31 -15.25 7.89
N ALA A 103 -1.23 -14.01 7.44
CA ALA A 103 -0.65 -12.89 8.17
C ALA A 103 -1.59 -11.69 8.04
N HIS A 104 -2.04 -11.14 9.16
CA HIS A 104 -2.89 -9.96 9.16
C HIS A 104 -2.14 -8.78 9.77
N LEU A 105 -1.93 -7.75 8.96
CA LEU A 105 -1.28 -6.51 9.36
C LEU A 105 -2.32 -5.51 9.85
N PRO A 106 -2.04 -4.73 10.90
CA PRO A 106 -2.91 -3.65 11.32
C PRO A 106 -3.16 -2.64 10.19
N LEU A 107 -4.35 -2.05 10.19
CA LEU A 107 -4.68 -1.02 9.23
C LEU A 107 -3.88 0.27 9.52
N ILE A 108 -3.37 0.88 8.46
CA ILE A 108 -2.64 2.14 8.55
C ILE A 108 -3.61 3.27 8.92
N SER A 109 -3.26 4.05 9.95
CA SER A 109 -3.98 5.25 10.35
C SER A 109 -3.30 6.52 9.82
N GLY A 110 -4.05 7.61 9.68
CA GLY A 110 -3.50 8.94 9.43
C GLY A 110 -2.77 9.49 10.65
N GLY A 111 -2.08 10.62 10.48
CA GLY A 111 -1.39 11.31 11.56
C GLY A 111 -2.30 11.74 12.72
N ASP A 112 -3.59 11.95 12.45
CA ASP A 112 -4.66 12.24 13.40
C ASP A 112 -5.27 10.99 14.08
N GLY A 113 -4.80 9.79 13.74
CA GLY A 113 -5.34 8.52 14.24
C GLY A 113 -6.60 8.02 13.50
N GLU A 114 -7.14 8.78 12.55
CA GLU A 114 -8.27 8.37 11.71
C GLU A 114 -7.81 7.40 10.60
N LYS A 115 -8.74 6.58 10.10
CA LYS A 115 -8.44 5.68 8.96
C LYS A 115 -8.02 6.48 7.74
N LEU A 116 -6.90 6.10 7.13
CA LEU A 116 -6.29 6.76 5.98
C LEU A 116 -7.27 6.98 4.81
N SER A 117 -8.31 6.14 4.69
CA SER A 117 -9.21 6.08 3.52
C SER A 117 -10.26 7.20 3.44
N LYS A 118 -10.46 8.05 4.45
CA LYS A 118 -11.64 8.93 4.49
C LYS A 118 -11.41 10.44 4.46
N ARG A 119 -10.21 10.97 4.77
CA ARG A 119 -10.03 12.43 4.95
C ARG A 119 -8.77 13.04 4.39
N ILE A 120 -7.72 12.28 4.18
CA ILE A 120 -6.51 12.83 3.58
C ILE A 120 -6.74 12.76 2.09
N GLY A 121 -6.89 13.92 1.43
CA GLY A 121 -7.08 14.03 0.00
C GLY A 121 -6.14 13.08 -0.72
N SER A 122 -6.64 11.89 -0.99
CA SER A 122 -6.09 10.74 -1.70
C SER A 122 -4.55 10.64 -1.73
N ILE A 123 -3.92 10.18 -0.65
CA ILE A 123 -2.59 9.60 -0.77
C ILE A 123 -2.75 8.31 -1.58
N SER A 124 -2.54 8.40 -2.85
CA SER A 124 -2.58 7.29 -3.79
C SER A 124 -1.21 7.14 -4.44
N LEU A 125 -0.87 5.95 -4.92
CA LEU A 125 0.35 5.78 -5.70
C LEU A 125 0.42 6.72 -6.91
N ARG A 126 -0.74 7.08 -7.46
CA ARG A 126 -0.83 8.03 -8.58
C ARG A 126 -0.49 9.46 -8.13
N SER A 127 -0.97 9.90 -6.97
CA SER A 127 -0.60 11.23 -6.44
C SER A 127 0.87 11.27 -6.06
N LEU A 128 1.39 10.27 -5.35
CA LEU A 128 2.81 10.19 -5.00
C LEU A 128 3.72 10.23 -6.23
N ARG A 129 3.34 9.52 -7.31
CA ARG A 129 4.06 9.59 -8.60
C ARG A 129 4.03 10.99 -9.20
N LYS A 130 2.85 11.64 -9.20
CA LYS A 130 2.68 13.01 -9.70
C LYS A 130 3.52 14.00 -8.91
N ASP A 131 3.59 13.82 -7.61
CA ASP A 131 4.37 14.66 -6.70
C ASP A 131 5.89 14.40 -6.80
N GLY A 132 6.31 13.34 -7.50
CA GLY A 132 7.72 13.03 -7.75
C GLY A 132 8.40 12.20 -6.65
N ILE A 133 7.62 11.47 -5.86
CA ILE A 133 8.16 10.50 -4.90
C ILE A 133 8.68 9.26 -5.65
N GLU A 134 9.90 8.87 -5.36
CA GLU A 134 10.54 7.70 -5.93
C GLU A 134 9.86 6.39 -5.44
N PRO A 135 9.61 5.42 -6.34
CA PRO A 135 9.03 4.13 -5.93
C PRO A 135 9.83 3.42 -4.84
N ALA A 136 11.17 3.55 -4.87
CA ALA A 136 12.05 2.97 -3.86
C ALA A 136 11.83 3.60 -2.47
N ALA A 137 11.50 4.90 -2.39
CA ALA A 137 11.18 5.57 -1.13
C ALA A 137 9.88 5.02 -0.52
N ILE A 138 8.86 4.81 -1.36
CA ILE A 138 7.58 4.22 -0.94
C ILE A 138 7.81 2.80 -0.41
N THR A 139 8.56 1.99 -1.16
CA THR A 139 8.85 0.60 -0.79
C THR A 139 9.64 0.53 0.52
N ALA A 140 10.69 1.34 0.67
CA ALA A 140 11.51 1.39 1.87
C ALA A 140 10.72 1.86 3.10
N TYR A 141 9.85 2.85 2.92
CA TYR A 141 8.97 3.35 3.97
C TYR A 141 7.96 2.27 4.42
N LEU A 142 7.24 1.66 3.48
CA LEU A 142 6.23 0.65 3.79
C LEU A 142 6.83 -0.63 4.38
N ALA A 143 8.04 -1.02 3.96
CA ALA A 143 8.73 -2.19 4.50
C ALA A 143 9.07 -2.06 6.00
N ARG A 144 9.09 -0.85 6.53
CA ARG A 144 9.40 -0.55 7.93
C ARG A 144 8.21 -0.01 8.72
N LEU A 145 7.16 0.41 8.04
CA LEU A 145 5.96 0.97 8.67
C LEU A 145 5.28 -0.09 9.56
N GLY A 146 5.15 0.22 10.84
CA GLY A 146 4.60 -0.71 11.83
C GLY A 146 5.62 -1.67 12.44
N THR A 147 6.91 -1.49 12.14
CA THR A 147 8.01 -2.20 12.81
C THR A 147 8.73 -1.29 13.80
N SER A 148 9.58 -1.87 14.66
CA SER A 148 10.47 -1.12 15.55
C SER A 148 11.75 -0.63 14.87
N LYS A 149 11.95 -0.97 13.59
CA LYS A 149 13.14 -0.59 12.82
C LYS A 149 12.92 0.74 12.13
N ASP A 150 13.93 1.59 12.15
CA ASP A 150 13.88 2.86 11.43
C ASP A 150 13.76 2.65 9.92
N ALA A 151 13.00 3.53 9.28
CA ALA A 151 12.92 3.57 7.84
C ALA A 151 14.28 4.04 7.26
N ALA A 152 14.88 3.23 6.40
CA ALA A 152 16.17 3.48 5.79
C ALA A 152 16.09 3.42 4.27
N ALA A 153 16.82 4.29 3.59
CA ALA A 153 16.92 4.35 2.13
C ALA A 153 17.81 3.20 1.62
N LEU A 154 17.31 1.97 1.70
CA LEU A 154 18.03 0.76 1.30
C LEU A 154 17.56 0.25 -0.06
N PRO A 155 18.45 -0.39 -0.83
CA PRO A 155 18.07 -1.13 -2.04
C PRO A 155 17.03 -2.23 -1.72
N LEU A 156 16.20 -2.57 -2.70
CA LEU A 156 15.16 -3.61 -2.53
C LEU A 156 15.74 -4.95 -2.07
N SER A 157 16.92 -5.34 -2.56
CA SER A 157 17.61 -6.58 -2.16
C SER A 157 17.93 -6.63 -0.67
N GLU A 158 18.36 -5.51 -0.10
CA GLU A 158 18.65 -5.40 1.33
C GLU A 158 17.36 -5.35 2.16
N LEU A 159 16.32 -4.66 1.67
CA LEU A 159 15.01 -4.67 2.32
C LEU A 159 14.44 -6.08 2.39
N ILE A 160 14.55 -6.87 1.31
CA ILE A 160 14.14 -8.28 1.27
C ILE A 160 14.93 -9.11 2.27
N ALA A 161 16.27 -8.97 2.29
CA ALA A 161 17.14 -9.73 3.19
C ALA A 161 16.86 -9.46 4.68
N GLN A 162 16.38 -8.26 5.00
CA GLN A 162 16.07 -7.82 6.37
C GLN A 162 14.59 -7.93 6.74
N PHE A 163 13.73 -8.35 5.80
CA PHE A 163 12.29 -8.40 6.03
C PHE A 163 11.91 -9.59 6.91
N SER A 164 11.10 -9.33 7.94
CA SER A 164 10.51 -10.38 8.77
C SER A 164 9.11 -9.97 9.23
N LEU A 165 8.13 -10.86 9.08
CA LEU A 165 6.78 -10.65 9.60
C LEU A 165 6.76 -10.56 11.14
N ASN A 166 7.76 -11.10 11.83
CA ASN A 166 7.86 -11.04 13.29
C ASN A 166 8.21 -9.64 13.81
N ASP A 167 8.70 -8.76 12.93
CA ASP A 167 9.07 -7.38 13.30
C ASP A 167 7.84 -6.46 13.41
N PHE A 168 6.70 -6.87 12.83
CA PHE A 168 5.51 -6.04 12.78
C PHE A 168 4.76 -6.02 14.11
N SER A 169 4.45 -4.80 14.57
CA SER A 169 3.58 -4.55 15.72
C SER A 169 2.14 -4.94 15.42
N ARG A 170 1.39 -5.26 16.48
CA ARG A 170 -0.05 -5.47 16.40
C ARG A 170 -0.86 -4.18 16.54
N SER A 171 -0.19 -3.06 16.78
CA SER A 171 -0.81 -1.76 16.88
C SER A 171 -0.87 -1.06 15.52
N PRO A 172 -1.96 -0.34 15.20
CA PRO A 172 -2.07 0.42 13.96
C PRO A 172 -0.91 1.39 13.77
N PRO A 173 -0.11 1.28 12.70
CA PRO A 173 0.95 2.23 12.41
C PRO A 173 0.36 3.55 11.91
N ARG A 174 1.04 4.65 12.21
CA ARG A 174 0.67 5.98 11.73
C ARG A 174 1.47 6.32 10.48
N PHE A 175 0.78 6.73 9.44
CA PHE A 175 1.42 7.23 8.24
C PHE A 175 1.98 8.63 8.49
N ASP A 176 3.26 8.81 8.18
CA ASP A 176 3.97 10.08 8.27
C ASP A 176 4.57 10.45 6.90
N ALA A 177 3.97 11.44 6.25
CA ALA A 177 4.42 11.92 4.95
C ALA A 177 5.81 12.56 5.01
N GLY A 178 6.16 13.17 6.15
CA GLY A 178 7.47 13.80 6.36
C GLY A 178 8.60 12.77 6.41
N GLN A 179 8.37 11.64 7.08
CA GLN A 179 9.34 10.52 7.07
C GLN A 179 9.53 9.95 5.67
N MET A 180 8.45 9.77 4.91
CA MET A 180 8.54 9.28 3.53
C MET A 180 9.29 10.26 2.62
N LEU A 181 9.03 11.57 2.75
CA LEU A 181 9.75 12.62 2.03
C LEU A 181 11.23 12.64 2.41
N GLY A 182 11.57 12.49 3.68
CA GLY A 182 12.94 12.38 4.16
C GLY A 182 13.69 11.18 3.57
N LEU A 183 13.01 10.04 3.37
CA LEU A 183 13.58 8.90 2.64
C LEU A 183 13.78 9.20 1.17
N ASN A 184 12.81 9.86 0.54
CA ASN A 184 12.90 10.27 -0.86
C ASN A 184 14.13 11.15 -1.11
N ARG A 185 14.32 12.17 -0.26
CA ARG A 185 15.51 13.03 -0.28
C ARG A 185 16.79 12.22 -0.23
N LYS A 186 16.93 11.33 0.76
CA LYS A 186 18.13 10.49 0.92
C LYS A 186 18.39 9.62 -0.31
N LEU A 187 17.35 9.07 -0.93
CA LEU A 187 17.49 8.29 -2.16
C LEU A 187 17.94 9.15 -3.33
N LEU A 188 17.33 10.32 -3.55
CA LEU A 188 17.70 11.25 -4.63
C LEU A 188 19.17 11.66 -4.55
N HIS A 189 19.68 11.93 -3.34
CA HIS A 189 21.07 12.33 -3.13
C HIS A 189 22.10 11.27 -3.58
N HIS A 190 21.67 10.01 -3.69
CA HIS A 190 22.55 8.90 -4.09
C HIS A 190 22.22 8.29 -5.46
N LEU A 191 21.13 8.74 -6.11
CA LEU A 191 20.79 8.23 -7.43
C LEU A 191 21.84 8.65 -8.47
N PRO A 192 22.33 7.71 -9.31
CA PRO A 192 23.19 8.03 -10.42
C PRO A 192 22.40 8.75 -11.52
N PHE A 193 23.08 9.56 -12.33
CA PHE A 193 22.47 10.28 -13.45
C PHE A 193 21.65 9.37 -14.38
N GLU A 194 22.17 8.19 -14.67
CA GLU A 194 21.51 7.23 -15.57
C GLU A 194 20.10 6.79 -15.07
N ALA A 195 19.88 6.80 -13.77
CA ALA A 195 18.58 6.45 -13.19
C ALA A 195 17.54 7.57 -13.34
N VAL A 196 17.95 8.80 -13.61
CA VAL A 196 17.07 9.98 -13.66
C VAL A 196 17.07 10.66 -15.03
N ARG A 197 18.01 10.34 -15.92
CA ARG A 197 18.26 11.00 -17.21
C ARG A 197 16.98 11.28 -18.01
N ASP A 198 16.15 10.27 -18.19
CA ASP A 198 14.93 10.38 -19.02
C ASP A 198 13.79 11.17 -18.34
N ARG A 199 13.99 11.59 -17.08
CA ARG A 199 13.04 12.36 -16.28
C ARG A 199 13.53 13.80 -16.02
N LEU A 200 14.78 14.09 -16.34
CA LEU A 200 15.34 15.43 -16.26
C LEU A 200 14.91 16.28 -17.46
N PRO A 201 14.99 17.62 -17.36
CA PRO A 201 14.78 18.50 -18.49
C PRO A 201 15.74 18.19 -19.64
N GLU A 202 15.27 18.43 -20.87
CA GLU A 202 16.09 18.27 -22.07
C GLU A 202 17.38 19.13 -21.99
N GLY A 203 18.51 18.54 -22.32
CA GLY A 203 19.83 19.17 -22.20
C GLY A 203 20.47 19.11 -20.81
N ALA A 204 19.73 18.70 -19.77
CA ALA A 204 20.32 18.54 -18.44
C ALA A 204 21.25 17.33 -18.39
N GLY A 205 22.54 17.57 -18.20
CA GLY A 205 23.59 16.55 -18.18
C GLY A 205 23.99 16.07 -16.78
N PRO A 206 24.99 15.15 -16.72
CA PRO A 206 25.46 14.59 -15.44
C PRO A 206 25.98 15.66 -14.47
N GLU A 207 26.70 16.67 -14.96
CA GLU A 207 27.23 17.75 -14.13
C GLU A 207 26.11 18.54 -13.43
N PHE A 208 25.05 18.84 -14.18
CA PHE A 208 23.87 19.49 -13.60
C PHE A 208 23.25 18.62 -12.50
N TRP A 209 23.06 17.32 -12.77
CA TRP A 209 22.48 16.40 -11.78
C TRP A 209 23.31 16.33 -10.50
N GLU A 210 24.63 16.16 -10.62
CA GLU A 210 25.53 16.12 -9.47
C GLU A 210 25.49 17.42 -8.64
N ALA A 211 25.35 18.58 -9.30
CA ALA A 211 25.28 19.86 -8.63
C ALA A 211 23.98 20.06 -7.82
N ILE A 212 22.83 19.55 -8.31
CA ILE A 212 21.53 19.82 -7.70
C ILE A 212 21.00 18.72 -6.82
N ARG A 213 21.35 17.43 -7.05
CA ARG A 213 20.71 16.28 -6.38
C ARG A 213 20.71 16.37 -4.86
N GLY A 214 21.77 16.95 -4.27
CA GLY A 214 21.88 17.17 -2.82
C GLY A 214 20.92 18.22 -2.25
N ASN A 215 20.25 19.00 -3.11
CA ASN A 215 19.32 20.06 -2.71
C ASN A 215 17.86 19.73 -3.04
N LEU A 216 17.59 18.53 -3.58
CA LEU A 216 16.24 18.15 -3.98
C LEU A 216 15.53 17.34 -2.90
N ASP A 217 14.29 17.69 -2.65
CA ASP A 217 13.31 16.85 -1.94
C ASP A 217 12.57 15.95 -2.92
N LEU A 218 12.28 16.47 -4.10
CA LEU A 218 11.53 15.82 -5.17
C LEU A 218 12.26 15.98 -6.51
N LEU A 219 12.26 14.92 -7.33
CA LEU A 219 12.90 14.98 -8.66
C LEU A 219 12.26 16.05 -9.55
N THR A 220 10.99 16.36 -9.38
CA THR A 220 10.27 17.39 -10.15
C THR A 220 10.85 18.79 -9.96
N GLU A 221 11.54 19.06 -8.86
CA GLU A 221 12.19 20.33 -8.57
C GLU A 221 13.39 20.59 -9.49
N ALA A 222 13.97 19.56 -10.10
CA ALA A 222 15.07 19.69 -11.06
C ALA A 222 14.72 20.65 -12.21
N ARG A 223 13.44 20.74 -12.61
CA ARG A 223 12.99 21.68 -13.64
C ARG A 223 13.19 23.14 -13.22
N ARG A 224 12.95 23.46 -11.96
CA ARG A 224 13.15 24.80 -11.41
C ARG A 224 14.63 25.17 -11.39
N TRP A 225 15.48 24.22 -11.01
CA TRP A 225 16.93 24.41 -11.03
C TRP A 225 17.46 24.56 -12.47
N TRP A 226 16.92 23.78 -13.41
CA TRP A 226 17.30 23.88 -14.81
C TRP A 226 16.91 25.22 -15.43
N ALA A 227 15.77 25.78 -15.07
CA ALA A 227 15.35 27.10 -15.51
C ALA A 227 16.32 28.22 -15.07
N VAL A 228 17.00 28.05 -13.92
CA VAL A 228 18.05 29.00 -13.47
C VAL A 228 19.30 28.85 -14.29
N VAL A 229 19.67 27.63 -14.72
CA VAL A 229 20.93 27.36 -15.44
C VAL A 229 20.83 27.65 -16.95
N ALA A 230 19.68 27.25 -17.54
CA ALA A 230 19.46 27.32 -18.98
C ALA A 230 18.51 28.44 -19.42
N GLY A 231 17.84 29.12 -18.47
CA GLY A 231 16.92 30.21 -18.74
C GLY A 231 17.62 31.55 -18.99
N GLU A 232 16.86 32.49 -19.55
CA GLU A 232 17.31 33.88 -19.63
C GLU A 232 17.44 34.46 -18.22
N ILE A 233 18.53 35.14 -17.94
CA ILE A 233 18.72 35.88 -16.70
C ILE A 233 17.83 37.11 -16.76
N VAL A 234 16.63 37.00 -16.16
CA VAL A 234 15.75 38.17 -15.94
C VAL A 234 16.25 38.88 -14.68
N THR A 235 16.81 40.07 -14.82
CA THR A 235 17.18 40.90 -13.68
C THR A 235 15.87 41.22 -12.91
N PRO A 236 15.74 40.80 -11.64
CA PRO A 236 14.53 41.16 -10.88
C PRO A 236 14.45 42.67 -10.70
N GLU A 237 13.27 43.24 -10.89
CA GLU A 237 13.02 44.62 -10.44
C GLU A 237 13.07 44.61 -8.90
N LEU A 238 14.18 45.13 -8.39
CA LEU A 238 14.36 45.30 -6.95
C LEU A 238 13.53 46.52 -6.49
N PRO A 239 12.76 46.45 -5.40
CA PRO A 239 12.19 47.62 -4.78
C PRO A 239 13.27 48.68 -4.48
N ASP A 240 12.93 49.94 -4.62
CA ASP A 240 13.86 51.06 -4.44
C ASP A 240 14.59 51.05 -3.09
N ASP A 241 14.02 50.49 -2.07
CA ASP A 241 14.57 50.30 -0.73
C ASP A 241 15.66 49.21 -0.66
N CYS A 242 15.71 48.25 -1.60
CA CYS A 242 16.78 47.26 -1.70
C CYS A 242 18.13 47.85 -2.18
N LEU A 243 18.15 49.03 -2.78
CA LEU A 243 19.37 49.69 -3.28
C LEU A 243 20.22 50.34 -2.15
N LEU A 244 19.65 50.49 -0.97
CA LEU A 244 20.37 51.12 0.19
C LEU A 244 21.53 50.27 0.72
N TYR A 245 21.58 48.95 0.40
CA TYR A 245 22.62 48.04 0.86
C TYR A 245 23.76 47.82 -0.13
N THR A 246 23.69 48.40 -1.34
CA THR A 246 24.68 48.23 -2.40
C THR A 246 25.67 49.40 -2.50
N SER A 247 25.53 50.43 -1.67
CA SER A 247 26.53 51.54 -1.59
C SER A 247 27.75 51.02 -0.87
N PRO A 248 28.95 51.09 -1.44
CA PRO A 248 30.18 50.83 -0.70
C PRO A 248 30.25 51.85 0.46
N SER A 249 30.55 51.34 1.65
CA SER A 249 30.86 52.20 2.81
C SER A 249 31.98 53.16 2.43
N PRO A 250 31.92 54.44 2.82
CA PRO A 250 32.96 55.38 2.52
C PRO A 250 34.28 55.03 3.19
#